data_fccb89e38775998fd2a0d92f7e3b65cd
#
_entry.id   fccb89e38775998fd2a0d92f7e3b65cd
#
_cell.length_a   1.000
_cell.length_b   1.000
_cell.length_c   1.000
_cell.angle_alpha   90.00
_cell.angle_beta   90.00
_cell.angle_gamma   90.00
#
_symmetry.space_group_name_H-M   'P 1'
#
loop_
_entity.id
_entity.type
_entity.pdbx_description
1 polymer ?
#
loop_
_entity_poly.entity_id
_entity_poly.type
_entity_poly.pdbx_seq_one_letter_code
_entity_poly.pdbx_strand_id
1 'polypeptide(L)'
;MDSVEGKKGGKVLLTIFFRDSNFMLAFLREANTARSVTDIINGFYETLGPDTFSELFSVILTDRGTEFSNPTAIEQDANGNLRCLVFYCDPSSPYEKGGIEVTHELIRRIIPKGTPLDQFQQEDIDLMMDHINSYKRKKLNNRSAHQLFSFLHGSDVLAKLNAHCIEPNSIDLTPRLLKT
;
A
#
# COMPACT_ATOMS: atom_id res chain seq x y z
N MET A 1 -3.20 4.05 5.79
CA MET A 1 -1.84 3.47 5.67
C MET A 1 -1.50 2.66 6.91
N ASP A 2 -0.57 1.73 6.80
CA ASP A 2 -0.11 0.91 7.91
C ASP A 2 1.29 0.37 7.63
N SER A 3 2.02 -0.07 8.66
CA SER A 3 3.35 -0.66 8.52
C SER A 3 3.32 -2.16 8.81
N VAL A 4 4.01 -2.94 7.98
CA VAL A 4 4.12 -4.39 8.14
C VAL A 4 5.59 -4.75 8.38
N GLU A 5 5.89 -5.17 9.62
CA GLU A 5 7.24 -5.61 10.00
C GLU A 5 7.45 -7.09 9.67
N GLY A 6 8.65 -7.40 9.17
CA GLY A 6 9.17 -8.77 9.10
C GLY A 6 9.86 -9.16 10.41
N LYS A 7 11.17 -9.10 10.42
CA LYS A 7 12.01 -9.24 11.63
C LYS A 7 12.21 -7.85 12.26
N LYS A 8 12.12 -7.78 13.57
CA LYS A 8 12.35 -6.52 14.31
C LYS A 8 13.72 -5.93 14.00
N GLY A 9 13.73 -4.65 13.62
CA GLY A 9 14.97 -3.90 13.31
C GLY A 9 15.52 -4.09 11.90
N GLY A 10 14.85 -4.87 11.03
CA GLY A 10 15.13 -4.97 9.60
C GLY A 10 14.25 -4.03 8.77
N LYS A 11 14.26 -4.25 7.46
CA LYS A 11 13.37 -3.54 6.53
C LYS A 11 11.89 -3.72 6.91
N VAL A 12 11.06 -2.76 6.51
CA VAL A 12 9.63 -2.72 6.82
C VAL A 12 8.84 -2.31 5.58
N LEU A 13 7.62 -2.84 5.42
CA LEU A 13 6.71 -2.40 4.36
C LEU A 13 5.84 -1.25 4.88
N LEU A 14 5.68 -0.20 4.07
CA LEU A 14 4.54 0.70 4.15
C LEU A 14 3.46 0.16 3.23
N THR A 15 2.24 -0.02 3.74
CA THR A 15 1.09 -0.41 2.94
C THR A 15 0.10 0.74 2.81
N ILE A 16 -0.36 0.98 1.59
CA ILE A 16 -1.36 1.98 1.24
C ILE A 16 -2.57 1.26 0.68
N PHE A 17 -3.69 1.34 1.36
CA PHE A 17 -4.92 0.62 1.02
C PHE A 17 -6.00 1.59 0.56
N PHE A 18 -6.48 1.41 -0.66
CA PHE A 18 -7.60 2.15 -1.23
C PHE A 18 -8.91 1.44 -0.89
N ARG A 19 -9.70 2.08 -0.06
CA ARG A 19 -10.86 1.46 0.59
C ARG A 19 -11.99 1.14 -0.37
N ASP A 20 -12.17 1.94 -1.40
CA ASP A 20 -13.22 1.84 -2.41
C ASP A 20 -13.06 0.61 -3.32
N SER A 21 -11.83 0.30 -3.69
CA SER A 21 -11.45 -0.78 -4.60
C SER A 21 -10.86 -2.01 -3.90
N ASN A 22 -10.47 -1.88 -2.61
CA ASN A 22 -9.63 -2.83 -1.87
C ASN A 22 -8.25 -3.07 -2.52
N PHE A 23 -7.82 -2.13 -3.36
CA PHE A 23 -6.49 -2.14 -3.96
C PHE A 23 -5.44 -1.75 -2.92
N MET A 24 -4.27 -2.38 -2.95
CA MET A 24 -3.20 -2.08 -2.01
C MET A 24 -1.88 -1.95 -2.76
N LEU A 25 -1.10 -0.95 -2.37
CA LEU A 25 0.31 -0.82 -2.71
C LEU A 25 1.16 -1.12 -1.47
N ALA A 26 2.38 -1.61 -1.68
CA ALA A 26 3.33 -1.84 -0.60
C ALA A 26 4.73 -1.36 -1.02
N PHE A 27 5.43 -0.71 -0.11
CA PHE A 27 6.75 -0.11 -0.35
C PHE A 27 7.74 -0.59 0.69
N LEU A 28 8.85 -1.13 0.22
CA LEU A 28 9.94 -1.60 1.04
C LEU A 28 10.74 -0.38 1.54
N ARG A 29 10.95 -0.30 2.86
CA ARG A 29 11.70 0.80 3.51
C ARG A 29 12.84 0.23 4.33
N GLU A 30 13.99 0.87 4.28
CA GLU A 30 15.18 0.49 5.07
C GLU A 30 14.97 0.67 6.57
N ALA A 31 14.13 1.62 6.97
CA ALA A 31 13.83 1.89 8.38
C ALA A 31 12.39 2.42 8.56
N ASN A 32 11.81 2.14 9.72
CA ASN A 32 10.46 2.60 10.08
C ASN A 32 10.52 4.03 10.63
N THR A 33 10.66 5.02 9.75
CA THR A 33 10.81 6.44 10.10
C THR A 33 9.77 7.31 9.41
N ALA A 34 9.45 8.47 10.02
CA ALA A 34 8.54 9.44 9.42
C ALA A 34 9.07 9.98 8.08
N ARG A 35 10.38 10.14 7.95
CA ARG A 35 11.01 10.56 6.70
C ARG A 35 10.76 9.57 5.58
N SER A 36 10.95 8.26 5.82
CA SER A 36 10.75 7.24 4.78
C SER A 36 9.30 7.15 4.30
N VAL A 37 8.32 7.47 5.16
CA VAL A 37 6.91 7.61 4.75
C VAL A 37 6.72 8.85 3.88
N THR A 38 7.24 9.99 4.31
CA THR A 38 7.13 11.27 3.58
C THR A 38 7.78 11.16 2.19
N ASP A 39 8.94 10.53 2.08
CA ASP A 39 9.64 10.34 0.80
C ASP A 39 8.79 9.53 -0.19
N ILE A 40 8.09 8.49 0.26
CA ILE A 40 7.16 7.72 -0.58
C ILE A 40 5.96 8.58 -1.02
N ILE A 41 5.37 9.35 -0.12
CA ILE A 41 4.24 10.24 -0.45
C ILE A 41 4.65 11.33 -1.43
N ASN A 42 5.86 11.88 -1.30
CA ASN A 42 6.42 12.83 -2.25
C ASN A 42 6.60 12.20 -3.63
N GLY A 43 7.15 10.98 -3.70
CA GLY A 43 7.28 10.25 -4.95
C GLY A 43 5.94 10.03 -5.68
N PHE A 44 4.85 9.75 -4.93
CA PHE A 44 3.51 9.69 -5.51
C PHE A 44 3.04 11.04 -6.05
N TYR A 45 3.27 12.11 -5.29
CA TYR A 45 2.88 13.45 -5.71
C TYR A 45 3.56 13.86 -7.02
N GLU A 46 4.85 13.54 -7.16
CA GLU A 46 5.63 13.79 -8.37
C GLU A 46 5.17 12.93 -9.54
N THR A 47 4.92 11.62 -9.30
CA THR A 47 4.57 10.66 -10.37
C THR A 47 3.15 10.87 -10.88
N LEU A 48 2.20 11.10 -9.99
CA LEU A 48 0.78 11.24 -10.33
C LEU A 48 0.45 12.66 -10.83
N GLY A 49 1.14 13.66 -10.32
CA GLY A 49 0.80 15.07 -10.45
C GLY A 49 -0.25 15.51 -9.42
N PRO A 50 -0.38 16.82 -9.18
CA PRO A 50 -1.20 17.38 -8.11
C PRO A 50 -2.67 16.95 -8.15
N ASP A 51 -3.29 16.99 -9.31
CA ASP A 51 -4.73 16.73 -9.48
C ASP A 51 -5.05 15.24 -9.18
N THR A 52 -4.34 14.32 -9.82
CA THR A 52 -4.53 12.87 -9.61
C THR A 52 -4.17 12.47 -8.18
N PHE A 53 -3.12 13.06 -7.61
CA PHE A 53 -2.75 12.81 -6.22
C PHE A 53 -3.86 13.26 -5.27
N SER A 54 -4.39 14.47 -5.42
CA SER A 54 -5.46 15.01 -4.56
C SER A 54 -6.75 14.20 -4.66
N GLU A 55 -7.06 13.64 -5.84
CA GLU A 55 -8.20 12.75 -6.02
C GLU A 55 -8.02 11.42 -5.26
N LEU A 56 -6.84 10.79 -5.38
CA LEU A 56 -6.55 9.48 -4.77
C LEU A 56 -6.26 9.55 -3.27
N PHE A 57 -5.60 10.61 -2.83
CA PHE A 57 -5.07 10.78 -1.48
C PHE A 57 -5.72 11.95 -0.72
N SER A 58 -6.96 12.34 -1.08
CA SER A 58 -7.67 13.43 -0.40
C SER A 58 -7.68 13.28 1.12
N VAL A 59 -7.85 12.04 1.60
CA VAL A 59 -7.81 11.69 3.03
C VAL A 59 -6.94 10.45 3.23
N ILE A 60 -5.98 10.57 4.13
CA ILE A 60 -5.12 9.47 4.56
C ILE A 60 -5.44 9.13 6.01
N LEU A 61 -5.87 7.89 6.25
CA LEU A 61 -6.10 7.36 7.59
C LEU A 61 -4.93 6.46 8.00
N THR A 62 -4.40 6.67 9.22
CA THR A 62 -3.28 5.90 9.77
C THR A 62 -3.44 5.71 11.28
N ASP A 63 -2.61 4.90 11.91
CA ASP A 63 -2.50 4.87 13.37
C ASP A 63 -1.54 5.95 13.89
N ARG A 64 -1.28 5.93 15.19
CA ARG A 64 -0.35 6.86 15.84
C ARG A 64 1.07 6.28 15.95
N GLY A 65 1.48 5.47 14.99
CA GLY A 65 2.86 4.98 14.90
C GLY A 65 3.88 6.13 14.78
N THR A 66 5.08 5.92 15.27
CA THR A 66 6.14 6.94 15.22
C THR A 66 6.51 7.34 13.79
N GLU A 67 6.33 6.45 12.84
CA GLU A 67 6.51 6.69 11.41
C GLU A 67 5.47 7.64 10.80
N PHE A 68 4.35 7.86 11.49
CA PHE A 68 3.30 8.81 11.09
C PHE A 68 3.27 10.08 11.95
N SER A 69 4.35 10.33 12.71
CA SER A 69 4.41 11.45 13.66
C SER A 69 4.60 12.82 13.01
N ASN A 70 4.82 12.90 11.70
CA ASN A 70 4.95 14.17 10.98
C ASN A 70 3.84 14.34 9.93
N PRO A 71 2.58 14.57 10.34
CA PRO A 71 1.47 14.73 9.41
C PRO A 71 1.65 15.93 8.48
N THR A 72 2.21 17.04 8.96
CA THR A 72 2.43 18.24 8.15
C THR A 72 3.27 17.97 6.91
N ALA A 73 4.32 17.15 7.03
CA ALA A 73 5.17 16.79 5.87
C ALA A 73 4.44 15.87 4.87
N ILE A 74 3.40 15.15 5.31
CA ILE A 74 2.55 14.36 4.42
C ILE A 74 1.50 15.26 3.76
N GLU A 75 0.90 16.18 4.52
CA GLU A 75 -0.20 17.04 4.09
C GLU A 75 0.22 18.15 3.14
N GLN A 76 1.47 18.61 3.22
CA GLN A 76 1.96 19.75 2.44
C GLN A 76 2.95 19.31 1.35
N ASP A 77 2.91 20.01 0.22
CA ASP A 77 3.94 19.92 -0.82
C ASP A 77 5.21 20.72 -0.44
N ALA A 78 6.22 20.71 -1.31
CA ALA A 78 7.48 21.43 -1.09
C ALA A 78 7.30 22.97 -0.98
N ASN A 79 6.18 23.51 -1.46
CA ASN A 79 5.84 24.93 -1.42
C ASN A 79 4.95 25.28 -0.21
N GLY A 80 4.58 24.29 0.62
CA GLY A 80 3.68 24.48 1.76
C GLY A 80 2.19 24.46 1.39
N ASN A 81 1.82 24.10 0.15
CA ASN A 81 0.42 23.98 -0.23
C ASN A 81 -0.16 22.68 0.29
N LEU A 82 -1.39 22.72 0.80
CA LEU A 82 -2.12 21.54 1.25
C LEU A 82 -2.45 20.63 0.06
N ARG A 83 -2.07 19.34 0.13
CA ARG A 83 -2.31 18.33 -0.91
C ARG A 83 -3.20 17.16 -0.46
N CYS A 84 -3.30 16.91 0.85
CA CYS A 84 -4.16 15.89 1.45
C CYS A 84 -4.40 16.21 2.92
N LEU A 85 -5.27 15.44 3.58
CA LEU A 85 -5.52 15.52 5.02
C LEU A 85 -5.17 14.19 5.69
N VAL A 86 -4.47 14.22 6.82
CA VAL A 86 -4.09 13.05 7.60
C VAL A 86 -4.96 12.94 8.84
N PHE A 87 -5.62 11.81 9.02
CA PHE A 87 -6.39 11.47 10.20
C PHE A 87 -5.80 10.24 10.90
N TYR A 88 -5.93 10.22 12.22
CA TYR A 88 -5.50 9.09 13.03
C TYR A 88 -6.69 8.27 13.49
N CYS A 89 -6.58 6.94 13.37
CA CYS A 89 -7.57 6.03 13.92
C CYS A 89 -7.67 6.20 15.44
N ASP A 90 -8.85 6.01 15.98
CA ASP A 90 -9.05 5.94 17.41
C ASP A 90 -8.38 4.69 17.99
N PRO A 91 -7.70 4.81 19.15
CA PRO A 91 -7.18 3.66 19.88
C PRO A 91 -8.34 2.74 20.22
N SER A 92 -8.47 1.56 19.79
CA SER A 92 -9.56 0.61 20.02
C SER A 92 -10.65 0.56 18.94
N SER A 93 -10.41 1.13 17.76
CA SER A 93 -11.33 1.08 16.62
C SER A 93 -10.78 0.20 15.47
N PRO A 94 -10.60 -1.12 15.68
CA PRO A 94 -10.04 -2.00 14.66
C PRO A 94 -10.90 -2.07 13.38
N TYR A 95 -12.21 -1.80 13.48
CA TYR A 95 -13.11 -1.76 12.32
C TYR A 95 -12.77 -0.63 11.32
N GLU A 96 -12.10 0.42 11.74
CA GLU A 96 -11.64 1.49 10.84
C GLU A 96 -10.57 0.98 9.86
N LYS A 97 -9.80 -0.02 10.26
CA LYS A 97 -8.76 -0.68 9.47
C LYS A 97 -9.17 -2.05 8.87
N GLY A 98 -10.38 -2.54 9.11
CA GLY A 98 -10.79 -3.92 8.81
C GLY A 98 -10.52 -4.39 7.36
N GLY A 99 -10.50 -3.50 6.38
CA GLY A 99 -10.17 -3.83 4.99
C GLY A 99 -8.68 -4.11 4.77
N ILE A 100 -7.80 -3.35 5.43
CA ILE A 100 -6.35 -3.48 5.31
C ILE A 100 -5.86 -4.78 5.95
N GLU A 101 -6.44 -5.17 7.10
CA GLU A 101 -6.08 -6.40 7.82
C GLU A 101 -6.28 -7.66 6.96
N VAL A 102 -7.42 -7.76 6.26
CA VAL A 102 -7.70 -8.88 5.34
C VAL A 102 -6.66 -8.96 4.21
N THR A 103 -6.19 -7.81 3.73
CA THR A 103 -5.17 -7.80 2.67
C THR A 103 -3.78 -8.10 3.26
N HIS A 104 -3.49 -7.69 4.50
CA HIS A 104 -2.28 -8.10 5.20
C HIS A 104 -2.22 -9.63 5.42
N GLU A 105 -3.35 -10.31 5.61
CA GLU A 105 -3.38 -11.77 5.66
C GLU A 105 -2.90 -12.39 4.33
N LEU A 106 -3.20 -11.79 3.18
CA LEU A 106 -2.70 -12.25 1.89
C LEU A 106 -1.19 -12.02 1.77
N ILE A 107 -0.68 -10.88 2.23
CA ILE A 107 0.77 -10.64 2.33
C ILE A 107 1.41 -11.74 3.20
N ARG A 108 0.81 -12.08 4.35
CA ARG A 108 1.34 -13.10 5.28
C ARG A 108 1.30 -14.52 4.73
N ARG A 109 0.50 -14.82 3.73
CA ARG A 109 0.55 -16.11 3.00
C ARG A 109 1.81 -16.22 2.14
N ILE A 110 2.27 -15.11 1.56
CA ILE A 110 3.45 -15.06 0.68
C ILE A 110 4.72 -14.83 1.52
N ILE A 111 4.66 -13.87 2.44
CA ILE A 111 5.74 -13.53 3.38
C ILE A 111 5.26 -13.82 4.80
N PRO A 112 5.54 -15.01 5.36
CA PRO A 112 5.14 -15.37 6.72
C PRO A 112 5.69 -14.41 7.77
N LYS A 113 4.99 -14.29 8.91
CA LYS A 113 5.44 -13.46 10.03
C LYS A 113 6.83 -13.87 10.49
N GLY A 114 7.70 -12.89 10.72
CA GLY A 114 9.08 -13.12 11.17
C GLY A 114 10.09 -13.36 10.03
N THR A 115 9.62 -13.42 8.76
CA THR A 115 10.53 -13.47 7.61
C THR A 115 11.27 -12.14 7.50
N PRO A 116 12.63 -12.14 7.42
CA PRO A 116 13.38 -10.93 7.18
C PRO A 116 13.04 -10.33 5.81
N LEU A 117 12.67 -9.03 5.80
CA LEU A 117 12.36 -8.32 4.56
C LEU A 117 13.64 -7.85 3.83
N ASP A 118 14.79 -7.93 4.50
CA ASP A 118 16.10 -7.51 3.99
C ASP A 118 16.53 -8.27 2.73
N GLN A 119 16.02 -9.48 2.54
CA GLN A 119 16.30 -10.33 1.38
C GLN A 119 15.53 -9.91 0.12
N PHE A 120 14.55 -9.03 0.23
CA PHE A 120 13.71 -8.60 -0.89
C PHE A 120 14.12 -7.24 -1.43
N GLN A 121 13.79 -7.03 -2.72
CA GLN A 121 13.86 -5.74 -3.39
C GLN A 121 12.42 -5.21 -3.62
N GLN A 122 12.29 -3.94 -4.06
CA GLN A 122 10.97 -3.37 -4.33
C GLN A 122 10.22 -4.14 -5.41
N GLU A 123 10.91 -4.63 -6.42
CA GLU A 123 10.34 -5.42 -7.52
C GLU A 123 9.68 -6.72 -7.03
N ASP A 124 10.23 -7.37 -6.00
CA ASP A 124 9.61 -8.54 -5.37
C ASP A 124 8.30 -8.17 -4.68
N ILE A 125 8.26 -7.00 -4.05
CA ILE A 125 7.08 -6.48 -3.38
C ILE A 125 6.02 -6.06 -4.40
N ASP A 126 6.41 -5.42 -5.49
CA ASP A 126 5.51 -5.04 -6.59
C ASP A 126 4.87 -6.30 -7.21
N LEU A 127 5.68 -7.32 -7.52
CA LEU A 127 5.19 -8.61 -8.00
C LEU A 127 4.18 -9.24 -7.04
N MET A 128 4.50 -9.27 -5.75
CA MET A 128 3.58 -9.76 -4.72
C MET A 128 2.25 -9.00 -4.72
N MET A 129 2.30 -7.68 -4.82
CA MET A 129 1.09 -6.84 -4.82
C MET A 129 0.28 -7.02 -6.09
N ASP A 130 0.90 -7.21 -7.25
CA ASP A 130 0.23 -7.52 -8.50
C ASP A 130 -0.59 -8.84 -8.39
N HIS A 131 -0.01 -9.89 -7.82
CA HIS A 131 -0.72 -11.14 -7.56
C HIS A 131 -1.89 -10.96 -6.57
N ILE A 132 -1.68 -10.24 -5.47
CA ILE A 132 -2.71 -9.96 -4.45
C ILE A 132 -3.85 -9.12 -5.03
N ASN A 133 -3.53 -8.08 -5.80
CA ASN A 133 -4.52 -7.18 -6.38
C ASN A 133 -5.27 -7.83 -7.54
N SER A 134 -4.68 -8.78 -8.25
CA SER A 134 -5.31 -9.52 -9.35
C SER A 134 -6.21 -10.67 -8.86
N TYR A 135 -6.07 -11.10 -7.61
CA TYR A 135 -6.87 -12.17 -7.03
C TYR A 135 -8.34 -11.78 -6.88
N LYS A 136 -9.23 -12.56 -7.51
CA LYS A 136 -10.69 -12.36 -7.43
C LYS A 136 -11.23 -12.73 -6.04
N ARG A 137 -12.03 -11.85 -5.45
CA ARG A 137 -12.58 -12.03 -4.10
C ARG A 137 -14.10 -12.07 -4.14
N LYS A 138 -14.72 -13.03 -3.43
CA LYS A 138 -16.19 -13.11 -3.29
C LYS A 138 -16.78 -11.81 -2.73
N LYS A 139 -16.10 -11.20 -1.74
CA LYS A 139 -16.47 -9.92 -1.14
C LYS A 139 -16.55 -8.77 -2.17
N LEU A 140 -15.83 -8.87 -3.29
CA LEU A 140 -15.83 -7.89 -4.38
C LEU A 140 -16.68 -8.37 -5.57
N ASN A 141 -17.72 -9.15 -5.33
CA ASN A 141 -18.59 -9.73 -6.36
C ASN A 141 -17.80 -10.49 -7.44
N ASN A 142 -16.83 -11.31 -7.01
CA ASN A 142 -15.90 -12.05 -7.86
C ASN A 142 -15.03 -11.19 -8.80
N ARG A 143 -14.84 -9.93 -8.45
CA ARG A 143 -13.85 -9.04 -9.11
C ARG A 143 -12.53 -9.03 -8.33
N SER A 144 -11.48 -8.61 -9.01
CA SER A 144 -10.20 -8.31 -8.37
C SER A 144 -10.15 -6.83 -7.94
N ALA A 145 -9.28 -6.53 -6.97
CA ALA A 145 -9.02 -5.16 -6.55
C ALA A 145 -8.46 -4.31 -7.71
N HIS A 146 -7.58 -4.90 -8.54
CA HIS A 146 -7.06 -4.27 -9.75
C HIS A 146 -8.17 -3.86 -10.72
N GLN A 147 -9.16 -4.76 -10.98
CA GLN A 147 -10.30 -4.45 -11.85
C GLN A 147 -11.15 -3.31 -11.32
N LEU A 148 -11.40 -3.28 -9.99
CA LEU A 148 -12.18 -2.21 -9.37
C LEU A 148 -11.43 -0.88 -9.40
N PHE A 149 -10.15 -0.89 -9.08
CA PHE A 149 -9.32 0.32 -9.12
C PHE A 149 -9.23 0.89 -10.54
N SER A 150 -9.00 0.03 -11.55
CA SER A 150 -9.00 0.43 -12.96
C SER A 150 -10.33 1.05 -13.41
N PHE A 151 -11.45 0.50 -12.92
CA PHE A 151 -12.77 1.04 -13.23
C PHE A 151 -13.02 2.41 -12.59
N LEU A 152 -12.56 2.63 -11.35
CA LEU A 152 -12.78 3.87 -10.60
C LEU A 152 -11.83 5.00 -11.01
N HIS A 153 -10.55 4.67 -11.25
CA HIS A 153 -9.49 5.65 -11.39
C HIS A 153 -8.77 5.62 -12.76
N GLY A 154 -9.08 4.62 -13.58
CA GLY A 154 -8.49 4.47 -14.92
C GLY A 154 -7.22 3.62 -14.94
N SER A 155 -6.94 3.05 -16.13
CA SER A 155 -5.74 2.24 -16.39
C SER A 155 -4.45 3.07 -16.39
N ASP A 156 -4.54 4.35 -16.76
CA ASP A 156 -3.38 5.25 -16.81
C ASP A 156 -2.81 5.52 -15.42
N VAL A 157 -3.69 5.56 -14.40
CA VAL A 157 -3.26 5.69 -13.01
C VAL A 157 -2.55 4.42 -12.55
N LEU A 158 -3.07 3.23 -12.89
CA LEU A 158 -2.40 1.95 -12.60
C LEU A 158 -1.00 1.88 -13.24
N ALA A 159 -0.87 2.34 -14.50
CA ALA A 159 0.42 2.39 -15.18
C ALA A 159 1.42 3.32 -14.46
N LYS A 160 0.96 4.50 -14.00
CA LYS A 160 1.79 5.42 -13.19
C LYS A 160 2.19 4.82 -11.84
N LEU A 161 1.35 3.96 -11.27
CA LEU A 161 1.61 3.25 -10.01
C LEU A 161 2.43 1.96 -10.20
N ASN A 162 2.89 1.68 -11.42
CA ASN A 162 3.62 0.45 -11.79
C ASN A 162 2.87 -0.83 -11.40
N ALA A 163 1.54 -0.83 -11.52
CA ALA A 163 0.68 -1.94 -11.10
C ALA A 163 0.17 -2.73 -12.31
N HIS A 164 0.39 -4.05 -12.29
CA HIS A 164 0.10 -4.92 -13.42
C HIS A 164 -0.98 -5.94 -13.08
N CYS A 165 -1.73 -6.37 -14.08
CA CYS A 165 -2.72 -7.42 -13.94
C CYS A 165 -2.08 -8.79 -14.22
N ILE A 166 -2.22 -9.71 -13.28
CA ILE A 166 -1.78 -11.10 -13.45
C ILE A 166 -2.96 -11.93 -13.96
N GLU A 167 -2.69 -12.76 -14.97
CA GLU A 167 -3.67 -13.69 -15.51
C GLU A 167 -4.20 -14.65 -14.41
N PRO A 168 -5.51 -14.95 -14.39
CA PRO A 168 -6.13 -15.70 -13.28
C PRO A 168 -5.48 -17.05 -12.98
N ASN A 169 -5.01 -17.76 -14.01
CA ASN A 169 -4.37 -19.08 -13.85
C ASN A 169 -2.90 -18.99 -13.40
N SER A 170 -2.32 -17.80 -13.42
CA SER A 170 -0.93 -17.53 -13.02
C SER A 170 -0.83 -16.95 -11.62
N ILE A 171 -1.97 -16.71 -10.94
CA ILE A 171 -1.95 -16.13 -9.59
C ILE A 171 -1.40 -17.15 -8.59
N ASP A 172 -0.31 -16.77 -7.92
CA ASP A 172 0.29 -17.52 -6.81
C ASP A 172 0.28 -16.65 -5.54
N LEU A 173 -0.34 -17.16 -4.49
CA LEU A 173 -0.41 -16.53 -3.16
C LEU A 173 0.33 -17.40 -2.12
N THR A 174 1.40 -18.04 -2.53
CA THR A 174 2.23 -18.87 -1.66
C THR A 174 3.66 -18.32 -1.55
N PRO A 175 4.46 -18.78 -0.57
CA PRO A 175 5.86 -18.35 -0.46
C PRO A 175 6.75 -18.71 -1.65
N ARG A 176 6.27 -19.54 -2.59
CA ARG A 176 7.02 -19.90 -3.81
C ARG A 176 7.14 -18.71 -4.77
N LEU A 177 6.19 -17.78 -4.73
CA LEU A 177 6.17 -16.61 -5.61
C LEU A 177 7.48 -15.81 -5.56
N LEU A 178 8.05 -15.63 -4.35
CA LEU A 178 9.25 -14.83 -4.11
C LEU A 178 10.51 -15.69 -3.86
N LYS A 179 10.45 -16.99 -4.08
CA LYS A 179 11.62 -17.86 -4.03
C LYS A 179 12.26 -17.89 -5.41
N THR A 180 13.35 -17.19 -5.58
CA THR A 180 14.34 -17.42 -6.64
C THR A 180 15.18 -18.63 -6.32
#